data_95c78d362954ffa21da009ae5c9ec357
#
_entry.id   95c78d362954ffa21da009ae5c9ec357
#
_cell.length_a   1.000
_cell.length_b   1.000
_cell.length_c   1.000
_cell.angle_alpha   90.00
_cell.angle_beta   90.00
_cell.angle_gamma   90.00
#
_symmetry.space_group_name_H-M   'P 1'
#
loop_
_entity.id
_entity.type
_entity.pdbx_description
1 polymer ?
#
loop_
_entity_poly.entity_id
_entity_poly.type
_entity_poly.pdbx_seq_one_letter_code
_entity_poly.pdbx_strand_id
1 'polypeptide(L)'
;MYQILKKQTLNANTKLMVIEAPHVARKAEPGQFIILRVSAEGERIPLTIADFDREKGSVTIIFQEVGATTMALGALNEGDCLHDFVGPLGKASELEGLKKVAVVGGGLGCAIAYPQAKKLHEMGAEVDLIAGFRNKDIIILEDEMKNACTNLHIVTDDGSNGRKALVTQVLKELIDAGNQYDAVIAIGPMIMMKFVCETTRPYGIKTIVSMNTIMVDGTGMCGGCRLTVGGETKFACVDGPDFDGHLVDFDSAMRRGAMYKAQERAAVERRAEHCNLFKKEVK
;
A
#
# COMPACT_ATOMS: atom_id res chain seq x y z
N MET A 1 -23.67 -7.97 -0.93
CA MET A 1 -23.05 -6.99 -1.85
C MET A 1 -22.34 -5.96 -0.96
N TYR A 2 -21.24 -5.40 -1.39
CA TYR A 2 -20.41 -4.49 -0.61
C TYR A 2 -20.58 -3.08 -1.19
N GLN A 3 -21.37 -2.24 -0.53
CA GLN A 3 -21.75 -0.92 -1.04
C GLN A 3 -20.61 0.09 -0.84
N ILE A 4 -20.41 0.95 -1.83
CA ILE A 4 -19.50 2.11 -1.73
C ILE A 4 -20.25 3.23 -1.01
N LEU A 5 -19.84 3.52 0.23
CA LEU A 5 -20.45 4.55 1.08
C LEU A 5 -19.92 5.95 0.78
N LYS A 6 -18.65 6.03 0.38
CA LYS A 6 -17.97 7.29 0.04
C LYS A 6 -16.92 7.05 -1.03
N LYS A 7 -16.79 8.02 -1.95
CA LYS A 7 -15.71 8.09 -2.93
C LYS A 7 -15.08 9.46 -2.93
N GLN A 8 -13.76 9.51 -2.90
CA GLN A 8 -12.98 10.75 -2.95
C GLN A 8 -11.84 10.62 -3.94
N THR A 9 -11.63 11.64 -4.78
CA THR A 9 -10.47 11.76 -5.63
C THR A 9 -9.38 12.49 -4.85
N LEU A 10 -8.25 11.82 -4.58
CA LEU A 10 -7.12 12.39 -3.85
C LEU A 10 -6.16 13.15 -4.78
N ASN A 11 -5.96 12.63 -5.99
CA ASN A 11 -5.23 13.29 -7.08
C ASN A 11 -5.71 12.71 -8.43
N ALA A 12 -5.07 13.10 -9.54
CA ALA A 12 -5.50 12.70 -10.88
C ALA A 12 -5.73 11.19 -11.06
N ASN A 13 -4.91 10.34 -10.39
CA ASN A 13 -4.93 8.89 -10.57
C ASN A 13 -5.21 8.10 -9.28
N THR A 14 -5.42 8.77 -8.15
CA THR A 14 -5.60 8.11 -6.86
C THR A 14 -6.99 8.37 -6.29
N LYS A 15 -7.67 7.29 -5.92
CA LYS A 15 -9.02 7.32 -5.33
C LYS A 15 -9.00 6.72 -3.93
N LEU A 16 -9.85 7.25 -3.08
CA LEU A 16 -10.23 6.70 -1.79
C LEU A 16 -11.67 6.25 -1.89
N MET A 17 -11.96 5.05 -1.41
CA MET A 17 -13.33 4.55 -1.25
C MET A 17 -13.53 3.98 0.16
N VAL A 18 -14.69 4.27 0.74
CA VAL A 18 -15.16 3.67 1.98
C VAL A 18 -16.23 2.66 1.62
N ILE A 19 -16.03 1.41 2.02
CA ILE A 19 -16.86 0.26 1.64
C ILE A 19 -17.58 -0.27 2.87
N GLU A 20 -18.88 -0.54 2.77
CA GLU A 20 -19.63 -1.24 3.80
C GLU A 20 -19.19 -2.71 3.85
N ALA A 21 -18.47 -3.09 4.91
CA ALA A 21 -17.92 -4.42 5.08
C ALA A 21 -17.77 -4.77 6.58
N PRO A 22 -18.87 -4.91 7.33
CA PRO A 22 -18.85 -5.01 8.80
C PRO A 22 -18.09 -6.24 9.32
N HIS A 23 -18.11 -7.35 8.59
CA HIS A 23 -17.38 -8.55 8.98
C HIS A 23 -15.86 -8.37 8.84
N VAL A 24 -15.41 -7.62 7.82
CA VAL A 24 -14.00 -7.28 7.61
C VAL A 24 -13.57 -6.23 8.63
N ALA A 25 -14.31 -5.13 8.75
CA ALA A 25 -14.00 -4.02 9.65
C ALA A 25 -13.81 -4.47 11.11
N ARG A 26 -14.65 -5.40 11.58
CA ARG A 26 -14.59 -5.92 12.95
C ARG A 26 -13.25 -6.57 13.30
N LYS A 27 -12.61 -7.21 12.33
CA LYS A 27 -11.39 -8.01 12.52
C LYS A 27 -10.15 -7.37 11.89
N ALA A 28 -10.31 -6.27 11.17
CA ALA A 28 -9.21 -5.61 10.50
C ALA A 28 -8.18 -5.06 11.49
N GLU A 29 -6.90 -5.26 11.14
CA GLU A 29 -5.74 -4.70 11.84
C GLU A 29 -4.77 -4.09 10.80
N PRO A 30 -3.91 -3.13 11.21
CA PRO A 30 -2.90 -2.54 10.33
C PRO A 30 -2.01 -3.60 9.67
N GLY A 31 -1.63 -3.36 8.40
CA GLY A 31 -0.82 -4.28 7.60
C GLY A 31 -1.62 -5.32 6.82
N GLN A 32 -2.89 -5.55 7.18
CA GLN A 32 -3.76 -6.48 6.46
C GLN A 32 -4.33 -5.89 5.17
N PHE A 33 -4.82 -6.76 4.30
CA PHE A 33 -5.37 -6.41 3.00
C PHE A 33 -6.68 -7.16 2.73
N ILE A 34 -7.35 -6.79 1.65
CA ILE A 34 -8.52 -7.48 1.11
C ILE A 34 -8.24 -7.94 -0.32
N ILE A 35 -8.99 -8.92 -0.78
CA ILE A 35 -9.12 -9.23 -2.21
C ILE A 35 -10.52 -8.76 -2.63
N LEU A 36 -10.60 -7.91 -3.64
CA LEU A 36 -11.87 -7.49 -4.21
C LEU A 36 -12.02 -7.93 -5.67
N ARG A 37 -13.27 -7.95 -6.11
CA ARG A 37 -13.66 -8.14 -7.49
C ARG A 37 -14.80 -7.15 -7.82
N VAL A 38 -14.62 -6.40 -8.90
CA VAL A 38 -15.57 -5.32 -9.28
C VAL A 38 -16.88 -5.90 -9.82
N SER A 39 -16.80 -6.91 -10.70
CA SER A 39 -17.93 -7.60 -11.33
C SER A 39 -17.75 -9.11 -11.29
N ALA A 40 -18.76 -9.88 -11.70
CA ALA A 40 -18.70 -11.35 -11.72
C ALA A 40 -17.58 -11.88 -12.62
N GLU A 41 -17.29 -11.20 -13.72
CA GLU A 41 -16.23 -11.53 -14.69
C GLU A 41 -14.91 -10.79 -14.40
N GLY A 42 -14.91 -9.94 -13.35
CA GLY A 42 -13.76 -9.12 -12.99
C GLY A 42 -12.62 -9.91 -12.39
N GLU A 43 -11.40 -9.39 -12.54
CA GLU A 43 -10.21 -9.95 -11.91
C GLU A 43 -10.25 -9.70 -10.39
N ARG A 44 -9.62 -10.62 -9.66
CA ARG A 44 -9.38 -10.50 -8.22
C ARG A 44 -8.10 -9.69 -8.01
N ILE A 45 -8.20 -8.59 -7.26
CA ILE A 45 -7.04 -7.76 -6.94
C ILE A 45 -6.88 -7.57 -5.43
N PRO A 46 -5.64 -7.60 -4.91
CA PRO A 46 -5.35 -7.27 -3.52
C PRO A 46 -5.29 -5.74 -3.35
N LEU A 47 -5.92 -5.23 -2.31
CA LEU A 47 -5.75 -3.86 -1.85
C LEU A 47 -5.57 -3.84 -0.34
N THR A 48 -4.61 -3.08 0.13
CA THR A 48 -4.38 -2.94 1.57
C THR A 48 -5.51 -2.14 2.22
N ILE A 49 -5.87 -2.52 3.44
CA ILE A 49 -6.79 -1.79 4.28
C ILE A 49 -6.09 -0.51 4.75
N ALA A 50 -6.50 0.65 4.22
CA ALA A 50 -5.91 1.94 4.56
C ALA A 50 -6.47 2.50 5.88
N ASP A 51 -7.72 2.19 6.21
CA ASP A 51 -8.35 2.50 7.50
C ASP A 51 -9.61 1.64 7.66
N PHE A 52 -10.15 1.58 8.87
CA PHE A 52 -11.39 0.88 9.16
C PHE A 52 -12.12 1.52 10.35
N ASP A 53 -13.45 1.46 10.32
CA ASP A 53 -14.31 1.92 11.40
C ASP A 53 -15.18 0.73 11.85
N ARG A 54 -14.88 0.22 13.06
CA ARG A 54 -15.57 -0.96 13.60
C ARG A 54 -17.03 -0.68 14.01
N GLU A 55 -17.32 0.56 14.40
CA GLU A 55 -18.66 0.97 14.80
C GLU A 55 -19.58 1.13 13.58
N LYS A 56 -19.07 1.79 12.54
CA LYS A 56 -19.80 1.95 11.26
C LYS A 56 -19.76 0.71 10.39
N GLY A 57 -18.89 -0.26 10.71
CA GLY A 57 -18.70 -1.47 9.89
C GLY A 57 -18.16 -1.18 8.51
N SER A 58 -17.24 -0.22 8.38
CA SER A 58 -16.70 0.21 7.10
C SER A 58 -15.19 0.03 7.00
N VAL A 59 -14.72 -0.19 5.77
CA VAL A 59 -13.30 -0.32 5.43
C VAL A 59 -12.94 0.71 4.37
N THR A 60 -11.83 1.41 4.58
CA THR A 60 -11.28 2.36 3.62
C THR A 60 -10.19 1.71 2.79
N ILE A 61 -10.29 1.83 1.49
CA ILE A 61 -9.27 1.45 0.52
C ILE A 61 -8.79 2.68 -0.26
N ILE A 62 -7.49 2.73 -0.54
CA ILE A 62 -6.88 3.77 -1.38
C ILE A 62 -6.09 3.08 -2.49
N PHE A 63 -6.35 3.46 -3.73
CA PHE A 63 -5.76 2.80 -4.89
C PHE A 63 -5.47 3.77 -6.02
N GLN A 64 -4.51 3.38 -6.87
CA GLN A 64 -4.22 4.10 -8.12
C GLN A 64 -4.89 3.40 -9.31
N GLU A 65 -5.42 4.21 -10.23
CA GLU A 65 -5.98 3.79 -11.52
C GLU A 65 -4.85 3.50 -12.52
N VAL A 66 -4.13 2.39 -12.33
CA VAL A 66 -2.95 2.02 -13.15
C VAL A 66 -3.19 0.83 -14.08
N GLY A 67 -4.25 0.05 -13.84
CA GLY A 67 -4.62 -1.14 -14.63
C GLY A 67 -6.10 -1.17 -14.94
N ALA A 68 -6.52 -2.04 -15.85
CA ALA A 68 -7.91 -2.14 -16.31
C ALA A 68 -8.90 -2.33 -15.15
N THR A 69 -8.54 -3.16 -14.17
CA THR A 69 -9.38 -3.44 -13.00
C THR A 69 -9.48 -2.25 -12.05
N THR A 70 -8.37 -1.55 -11.76
CA THR A 70 -8.39 -0.35 -10.91
C THR A 70 -9.07 0.82 -11.60
N MET A 71 -9.00 0.94 -12.92
CA MET A 71 -9.80 1.90 -13.71
C MET A 71 -11.29 1.54 -13.67
N ALA A 72 -11.66 0.24 -13.70
CA ALA A 72 -13.03 -0.19 -13.54
C ALA A 72 -13.57 0.14 -12.15
N LEU A 73 -12.78 -0.12 -11.11
CA LEU A 73 -13.10 0.24 -9.73
C LEU A 73 -13.28 1.76 -9.59
N GLY A 74 -12.36 2.55 -10.12
CA GLY A 74 -12.43 4.00 -10.07
C GLY A 74 -13.59 4.62 -10.84
N ALA A 75 -14.21 3.89 -11.78
CA ALA A 75 -15.41 4.33 -12.50
C ALA A 75 -16.71 4.16 -11.68
N LEU A 76 -16.71 3.33 -10.62
CA LEU A 76 -17.87 3.18 -9.74
C LEU A 76 -18.09 4.43 -8.90
N ASN A 77 -19.33 4.65 -8.47
CA ASN A 77 -19.76 5.79 -7.67
C ASN A 77 -20.28 5.37 -6.28
N GLU A 78 -20.52 6.34 -5.43
CA GLU A 78 -21.23 6.14 -4.18
C GLU A 78 -22.61 5.51 -4.45
N GLY A 79 -22.96 4.51 -3.68
CA GLY A 79 -24.17 3.70 -3.86
C GLY A 79 -23.98 2.46 -4.73
N ASP A 80 -22.96 2.42 -5.60
CA ASP A 80 -22.63 1.21 -6.36
C ASP A 80 -22.09 0.10 -5.43
N CYS A 81 -22.12 -1.14 -5.90
CA CYS A 81 -21.69 -2.30 -5.12
C CYS A 81 -20.55 -3.06 -5.81
N LEU A 82 -19.61 -3.53 -5.01
CA LEU A 82 -18.60 -4.51 -5.42
C LEU A 82 -19.18 -5.92 -5.39
N HIS A 83 -18.70 -6.77 -6.30
CA HIS A 83 -19.13 -8.17 -6.36
C HIS A 83 -18.56 -8.96 -5.18
N ASP A 84 -17.24 -8.91 -4.97
CA ASP A 84 -16.58 -9.57 -3.84
C ASP A 84 -15.70 -8.57 -3.07
N PHE A 85 -15.61 -8.79 -1.75
CA PHE A 85 -14.73 -8.06 -0.83
C PHE A 85 -14.35 -9.01 0.32
N VAL A 86 -13.25 -9.73 0.13
CA VAL A 86 -12.83 -10.82 1.01
C VAL A 86 -11.68 -10.36 1.89
N GLY A 87 -11.83 -10.53 3.20
CA GLY A 87 -10.80 -10.17 4.17
C GLY A 87 -11.31 -10.17 5.63
N PRO A 88 -10.51 -9.67 6.57
CA PRO A 88 -9.12 -9.28 6.36
C PRO A 88 -8.23 -10.48 6.05
N LEU A 89 -7.24 -10.29 5.20
CA LEU A 89 -6.26 -11.28 4.76
C LEU A 89 -4.85 -10.84 5.18
N GLY A 90 -3.92 -11.78 5.20
CA GLY A 90 -2.57 -11.55 5.67
C GLY A 90 -2.47 -11.46 7.19
N LYS A 91 -1.23 -11.39 7.67
CA LYS A 91 -0.94 -11.16 9.09
C LYS A 91 -1.01 -9.68 9.41
N ALA A 92 -1.47 -9.34 10.61
CA ALA A 92 -1.35 -8.01 11.14
C ALA A 92 0.13 -7.64 11.35
N SER A 93 0.47 -6.36 11.21
CA SER A 93 1.82 -5.87 11.51
C SER A 93 2.16 -6.04 12.98
N GLU A 94 3.36 -6.53 13.26
CA GLU A 94 3.87 -6.71 14.64
C GLU A 94 4.42 -5.37 15.16
N LEU A 95 3.55 -4.58 15.78
CA LEU A 95 3.87 -3.23 16.25
C LEU A 95 4.10 -3.14 17.76
N GLU A 96 3.75 -4.19 18.53
CA GLU A 96 3.83 -4.18 19.98
C GLU A 96 5.28 -4.06 20.49
N GLY A 97 5.46 -3.27 21.53
CA GLY A 97 6.76 -3.07 22.19
C GLY A 97 7.70 -2.10 21.48
N LEU A 98 7.37 -1.63 20.27
CA LEU A 98 8.15 -0.62 19.56
C LEU A 98 7.89 0.77 20.18
N LYS A 99 8.95 1.51 20.52
CA LYS A 99 8.88 2.81 21.18
C LYS A 99 9.28 3.96 20.26
N LYS A 100 10.23 3.75 19.36
CA LYS A 100 10.68 4.73 18.38
C LYS A 100 10.83 4.08 17.02
N VAL A 101 10.04 4.51 16.03
CA VAL A 101 9.93 3.88 14.72
C VAL A 101 10.03 4.92 13.61
N ALA A 102 10.82 4.62 12.58
CA ALA A 102 10.74 5.35 11.32
C ALA A 102 9.82 4.59 10.36
N VAL A 103 8.74 5.23 9.93
CA VAL A 103 7.80 4.68 8.93
C VAL A 103 8.05 5.37 7.60
N VAL A 104 8.44 4.61 6.58
CA VAL A 104 8.86 5.14 5.27
C VAL A 104 7.84 4.75 4.21
N GLY A 105 7.14 5.74 3.67
CA GLY A 105 6.16 5.55 2.59
C GLY A 105 6.67 6.09 1.25
N GLY A 106 6.37 5.39 0.15
CA GLY A 106 6.68 5.85 -1.21
C GLY A 106 5.46 5.89 -2.12
N GLY A 107 5.07 7.07 -2.60
CA GLY A 107 3.91 7.26 -3.46
C GLY A 107 2.63 6.75 -2.81
N LEU A 108 1.91 5.83 -3.48
CA LEU A 108 0.72 5.18 -2.91
C LEU A 108 1.04 4.40 -1.61
N GLY A 109 2.28 3.94 -1.44
CA GLY A 109 2.72 3.27 -0.22
C GLY A 109 2.54 4.11 1.05
N CYS A 110 2.44 5.44 0.94
CA CYS A 110 2.10 6.31 2.08
C CYS A 110 0.71 6.01 2.65
N ALA A 111 -0.27 5.68 1.80
CA ALA A 111 -1.61 5.29 2.24
C ALA A 111 -1.63 3.94 2.96
N ILE A 112 -0.64 3.08 2.68
CA ILE A 112 -0.47 1.76 3.29
C ILE A 112 0.35 1.88 4.59
N ALA A 113 1.31 2.80 4.63
CA ALA A 113 2.12 3.11 5.81
C ALA A 113 1.33 3.85 6.89
N TYR A 114 0.35 4.64 6.48
CA TYR A 114 -0.48 5.46 7.37
C TYR A 114 -1.15 4.67 8.51
N PRO A 115 -1.86 3.55 8.29
CA PRO A 115 -2.50 2.82 9.39
C PRO A 115 -1.51 2.25 10.40
N GLN A 116 -0.30 1.88 9.98
CA GLN A 116 0.75 1.40 10.88
C GLN A 116 1.33 2.56 11.70
N ALA A 117 1.61 3.72 11.08
CA ALA A 117 2.05 4.91 11.76
C ALA A 117 1.01 5.39 12.80
N LYS A 118 -0.27 5.46 12.39
CA LYS A 118 -1.40 5.81 13.25
C LYS A 118 -1.48 4.91 14.47
N LYS A 119 -1.43 3.59 14.26
CA LYS A 119 -1.48 2.63 15.37
C LYS A 119 -0.30 2.75 16.33
N LEU A 120 0.93 2.90 15.82
CA LEU A 120 2.11 3.13 16.63
C LEU A 120 1.99 4.42 17.46
N HIS A 121 1.54 5.50 16.84
CA HIS A 121 1.35 6.78 17.51
C HIS A 121 0.27 6.70 18.60
N GLU A 122 -0.86 6.04 18.33
CA GLU A 122 -1.92 5.76 19.30
C GLU A 122 -1.44 4.91 20.51
N MET A 123 -0.47 4.02 20.28
CA MET A 123 0.16 3.22 21.32
C MET A 123 1.23 4.00 22.13
N GLY A 124 1.49 5.26 21.77
CA GLY A 124 2.45 6.14 22.45
C GLY A 124 3.87 6.01 21.96
N ALA A 125 4.11 5.37 20.81
CA ALA A 125 5.42 5.34 20.20
C ALA A 125 5.78 6.69 19.55
N GLU A 126 7.06 7.06 19.57
CA GLU A 126 7.60 8.16 18.77
C GLU A 126 7.74 7.69 17.31
N VAL A 127 7.01 8.34 16.41
CA VAL A 127 6.95 7.97 15.00
C VAL A 127 7.51 9.10 14.14
N ASP A 128 8.59 8.82 13.42
CA ASP A 128 9.09 9.65 12.32
C ASP A 128 8.51 9.09 11.01
N LEU A 129 7.53 9.78 10.42
CA LEU A 129 6.93 9.38 9.14
C LEU A 129 7.62 10.10 7.98
N ILE A 130 8.28 9.34 7.11
CA ILE A 130 8.98 9.82 5.93
C ILE A 130 8.17 9.46 4.70
N ALA A 131 7.57 10.46 4.05
CA ALA A 131 6.70 10.30 2.89
C ALA A 131 7.36 10.87 1.63
N GLY A 132 7.64 10.01 0.67
CA GLY A 132 8.28 10.37 -0.60
C GLY A 132 7.33 10.31 -1.78
N PHE A 133 7.37 11.34 -2.63
CA PHE A 133 6.55 11.44 -3.83
C PHE A 133 7.41 11.91 -5.01
N ARG A 134 6.97 11.69 -6.25
CA ARG A 134 7.68 12.20 -7.44
C ARG A 134 7.61 13.72 -7.52
N ASN A 135 6.44 14.29 -7.23
CA ASN A 135 6.17 15.73 -7.24
C ASN A 135 5.04 16.07 -6.26
N LYS A 136 4.82 17.37 -6.05
CA LYS A 136 3.80 17.86 -5.11
C LYS A 136 2.36 17.51 -5.49
N ASP A 137 2.06 17.35 -6.79
CA ASP A 137 0.69 17.17 -7.28
C ASP A 137 0.13 15.79 -6.97
N ILE A 138 1.01 14.84 -6.61
CA ILE A 138 0.63 13.48 -6.22
C ILE A 138 0.75 13.22 -4.71
N ILE A 139 1.02 14.23 -3.90
CA ILE A 139 0.99 14.11 -2.43
C ILE A 139 -0.44 13.78 -2.01
N ILE A 140 -0.58 12.79 -1.13
CA ILE A 140 -1.86 12.35 -0.56
C ILE A 140 -1.77 12.27 0.96
N LEU A 141 -2.89 12.43 1.64
CA LEU A 141 -3.05 12.21 3.09
C LEU A 141 -2.09 13.04 3.97
N GLU A 142 -1.70 14.25 3.55
CA GLU A 142 -0.74 15.06 4.30
C GLU A 142 -1.25 15.39 5.71
N ASP A 143 -2.50 15.83 5.83
CA ASP A 143 -3.12 16.17 7.11
C ASP A 143 -3.32 14.93 7.99
N GLU A 144 -3.75 13.81 7.40
CA GLU A 144 -3.93 12.55 8.10
C GLU A 144 -2.60 12.01 8.62
N MET A 145 -1.55 12.04 7.79
CA MET A 145 -0.20 11.61 8.18
C MET A 145 0.37 12.49 9.29
N LYS A 146 0.13 13.81 9.24
CA LYS A 146 0.58 14.75 10.26
C LYS A 146 -0.03 14.45 11.63
N ASN A 147 -1.28 14.00 11.66
CA ASN A 147 -1.98 13.62 12.88
C ASN A 147 -1.63 12.19 13.37
N ALA A 148 -0.97 11.39 12.55
CA ALA A 148 -0.64 9.99 12.81
C ALA A 148 0.83 9.75 13.15
N CYS A 149 1.62 10.81 13.38
CA CYS A 149 3.04 10.68 13.70
C CYS A 149 3.52 11.80 14.62
N THR A 150 4.71 11.62 15.18
CA THR A 150 5.39 12.63 15.98
C THR A 150 6.03 13.68 15.07
N ASN A 151 6.73 13.24 14.03
CA ASN A 151 7.37 14.11 13.05
C ASN A 151 7.03 13.61 11.63
N LEU A 152 6.59 14.53 10.76
CA LEU A 152 6.31 14.27 9.37
C LEU A 152 7.37 14.89 8.46
N HIS A 153 7.98 14.06 7.61
CA HIS A 153 8.97 14.48 6.62
C HIS A 153 8.45 14.17 5.22
N ILE A 154 7.95 15.18 4.51
CA ILE A 154 7.51 15.02 3.11
C ILE A 154 8.61 15.51 2.19
N VAL A 155 8.97 14.66 1.21
CA VAL A 155 9.97 14.98 0.19
C VAL A 155 9.46 14.63 -1.20
N THR A 156 9.97 15.35 -2.21
CA THR A 156 9.69 15.06 -3.61
C THR A 156 10.97 14.90 -4.41
N ASP A 157 10.93 13.98 -5.39
CA ASP A 157 12.09 13.69 -6.25
C ASP A 157 12.50 14.92 -7.06
N ASP A 158 11.55 15.74 -7.49
CA ASP A 158 11.77 16.97 -8.26
C ASP A 158 11.98 18.24 -7.41
N GLY A 159 11.70 18.18 -6.10
CA GLY A 159 11.80 19.32 -5.18
C GLY A 159 10.62 20.28 -5.21
N SER A 160 9.53 19.93 -5.88
CA SER A 160 8.37 20.83 -6.08
C SER A 160 7.62 21.19 -4.80
N ASN A 161 7.77 20.41 -3.70
CA ASN A 161 7.25 20.73 -2.37
C ASN A 161 8.21 21.58 -1.51
N GLY A 162 9.35 22.01 -2.06
CA GLY A 162 10.39 22.77 -1.35
C GLY A 162 11.52 21.91 -0.79
N ARG A 163 11.41 20.59 -0.73
CA ARG A 163 12.46 19.66 -0.28
C ARG A 163 12.72 18.57 -1.30
N LYS A 164 13.81 18.71 -2.08
CA LYS A 164 14.28 17.70 -3.02
C LYS A 164 15.14 16.67 -2.29
N ALA A 165 14.63 15.46 -2.11
CA ALA A 165 15.35 14.35 -1.50
C ALA A 165 14.68 13.01 -1.83
N LEU A 166 15.42 11.91 -1.69
CA LEU A 166 14.88 10.58 -1.61
C LEU A 166 14.57 10.22 -0.14
N VAL A 167 13.60 9.36 0.09
CA VAL A 167 13.24 8.90 1.46
C VAL A 167 14.42 8.26 2.18
N THR A 168 15.32 7.59 1.47
CA THR A 168 16.54 6.98 2.01
C THR A 168 17.55 8.01 2.50
N GLN A 169 17.62 9.17 1.85
CA GLN A 169 18.49 10.28 2.29
C GLN A 169 17.97 10.85 3.61
N VAL A 170 16.66 11.12 3.70
CA VAL A 170 16.02 11.60 4.93
C VAL A 170 16.19 10.60 6.07
N LEU A 171 15.95 9.32 5.82
CA LEU A 171 16.15 8.26 6.81
C LEU A 171 17.61 8.26 7.32
N LYS A 172 18.56 8.33 6.39
CA LYS A 172 19.99 8.38 6.75
C LYS A 172 20.33 9.63 7.57
N GLU A 173 19.84 10.81 7.17
CA GLU A 173 20.03 12.07 7.91
C GLU A 173 19.52 11.94 9.36
N LEU A 174 18.35 11.34 9.55
CA LEU A 174 17.76 11.14 10.88
C LEU A 174 18.58 10.16 11.72
N ILE A 175 19.06 9.05 11.15
CA ILE A 175 19.92 8.09 11.85
C ILE A 175 21.27 8.76 12.22
N ASP A 176 21.90 9.45 11.29
CA ASP A 176 23.19 10.13 11.50
C ASP A 176 23.05 11.28 12.52
N ALA A 177 21.87 11.87 12.68
CA ALA A 177 21.57 12.85 13.74
C ALA A 177 21.43 12.22 15.13
N GLY A 178 21.60 10.90 15.27
CA GLY A 178 21.60 10.18 16.54
C GLY A 178 20.27 9.55 16.92
N ASN A 179 19.27 9.52 16.02
CA ASN A 179 18.02 8.83 16.30
C ASN A 179 18.26 7.30 16.31
N GLN A 180 17.87 6.67 17.42
CA GLN A 180 17.94 5.23 17.59
C GLN A 180 16.53 4.65 17.40
N TYR A 181 16.31 3.96 16.30
CA TYR A 181 15.02 3.32 15.98
C TYR A 181 15.01 1.84 16.41
N ASP A 182 13.93 1.43 17.06
CA ASP A 182 13.66 0.00 17.34
C ASP A 182 13.38 -0.77 16.04
N ALA A 183 12.74 -0.09 15.08
CA ALA A 183 12.48 -0.62 13.76
C ALA A 183 12.30 0.49 12.71
N VAL A 184 12.56 0.14 11.46
CA VAL A 184 12.15 0.89 10.27
C VAL A 184 11.10 0.08 9.54
N ILE A 185 9.96 0.68 9.20
CA ILE A 185 8.90 0.06 8.39
C ILE A 185 8.89 0.75 7.04
N ALA A 186 9.11 0.01 5.95
CA ALA A 186 9.18 0.59 4.62
C ALA A 186 8.10 0.00 3.70
N ILE A 187 7.30 0.87 3.07
CA ILE A 187 6.16 0.50 2.25
C ILE A 187 6.11 1.36 0.99
N GLY A 188 6.21 0.72 -0.17
CA GLY A 188 6.20 1.40 -1.45
C GLY A 188 6.75 0.56 -2.60
N PRO A 189 7.32 1.17 -3.63
CA PRO A 189 7.96 0.42 -4.71
C PRO A 189 9.05 -0.52 -4.19
N MET A 190 9.12 -1.75 -4.73
CA MET A 190 10.08 -2.76 -4.27
C MET A 190 11.53 -2.24 -4.27
N ILE A 191 11.88 -1.45 -5.30
CA ILE A 191 13.23 -0.85 -5.39
C ILE A 191 13.48 0.14 -4.24
N MET A 192 12.49 0.93 -3.83
CA MET A 192 12.60 1.83 -2.68
C MET A 192 12.83 1.03 -1.39
N MET A 193 12.02 -0.01 -1.15
CA MET A 193 12.15 -0.87 0.02
C MET A 193 13.52 -1.55 0.08
N LYS A 194 14.04 -2.03 -1.06
CA LYS A 194 15.41 -2.56 -1.17
C LYS A 194 16.44 -1.54 -0.68
N PHE A 195 16.39 -0.30 -1.19
CA PHE A 195 17.35 0.74 -0.79
C PHE A 195 17.17 1.19 0.67
N VAL A 196 15.96 1.19 1.22
CA VAL A 196 15.75 1.41 2.66
C VAL A 196 16.47 0.32 3.48
N CYS A 197 16.35 -0.94 3.09
CA CYS A 197 17.05 -2.05 3.75
C CYS A 197 18.59 -1.92 3.64
N GLU A 198 19.09 -1.50 2.49
CA GLU A 198 20.53 -1.22 2.30
C GLU A 198 21.00 -0.06 3.19
N THR A 199 20.18 0.97 3.38
CA THR A 199 20.46 2.11 4.25
C THR A 199 20.53 1.71 5.73
N THR A 200 19.62 0.86 6.20
CA THR A 200 19.53 0.47 7.62
C THR A 200 20.47 -0.64 8.03
N ARG A 201 20.90 -1.48 7.08
CA ARG A 201 21.78 -2.65 7.33
C ARG A 201 23.08 -2.31 8.05
N PRO A 202 23.85 -1.26 7.69
CA PRO A 202 25.09 -0.92 8.40
C PRO A 202 24.89 -0.53 9.87
N TYR A 203 23.70 -0.08 10.21
CA TYR A 203 23.34 0.33 11.58
C TYR A 203 22.70 -0.81 12.39
N GLY A 204 22.46 -1.98 11.79
CA GLY A 204 21.82 -3.12 12.45
C GLY A 204 20.37 -2.88 12.86
N ILE A 205 19.68 -1.92 12.23
CA ILE A 205 18.30 -1.58 12.57
C ILE A 205 17.34 -2.60 11.93
N LYS A 206 16.45 -3.21 12.73
CA LYS A 206 15.37 -4.08 12.24
C LYS A 206 14.57 -3.34 11.18
N THR A 207 14.44 -3.93 10.00
CA THR A 207 13.73 -3.29 8.87
C THR A 207 12.63 -4.21 8.36
N ILE A 208 11.40 -3.75 8.48
CA ILE A 208 10.19 -4.47 8.03
C ILE A 208 9.75 -3.88 6.70
N VAL A 209 9.43 -4.73 5.73
CA VAL A 209 8.93 -4.32 4.42
C VAL A 209 7.60 -4.98 4.14
N SER A 210 6.63 -4.21 3.60
CA SER A 210 5.33 -4.75 3.21
C SER A 210 5.34 -5.09 1.72
N MET A 211 5.34 -6.38 1.40
CA MET A 211 5.60 -6.88 0.04
C MET A 211 4.34 -6.86 -0.84
N ASN A 212 4.42 -6.13 -1.94
CA ASN A 212 3.36 -5.98 -2.94
C ASN A 212 3.52 -6.99 -4.10
N THR A 213 3.38 -8.27 -3.81
CA THR A 213 3.46 -9.36 -4.79
C THR A 213 2.14 -9.52 -5.57
N ILE A 214 2.21 -10.17 -6.75
CA ILE A 214 1.00 -10.58 -7.49
C ILE A 214 0.20 -11.55 -6.62
N MET A 215 -1.08 -11.25 -6.38
CA MET A 215 -1.99 -12.10 -5.64
C MET A 215 -3.27 -12.34 -6.43
N VAL A 216 -3.78 -13.57 -6.39
CA VAL A 216 -5.05 -13.97 -7.03
C VAL A 216 -6.01 -14.51 -5.99
N ASP A 217 -5.57 -15.52 -5.24
CA ASP A 217 -6.39 -16.23 -4.26
C ASP A 217 -6.41 -15.53 -2.89
N GLY A 218 -5.25 -15.19 -2.34
CA GLY A 218 -5.13 -14.52 -1.03
C GLY A 218 -5.13 -15.47 0.18
N THR A 219 -5.25 -16.79 -0.02
CA THR A 219 -5.37 -17.81 1.06
C THR A 219 -4.23 -18.82 1.08
N GLY A 220 -3.18 -18.60 0.28
CA GLY A 220 -2.00 -19.48 0.23
C GLY A 220 -2.10 -20.66 -0.75
N MET A 221 -3.22 -20.82 -1.45
CA MET A 221 -3.44 -22.00 -2.31
C MET A 221 -2.77 -21.87 -3.68
N CYS A 222 -2.85 -20.72 -4.35
CA CYS A 222 -2.43 -20.59 -5.75
C CYS A 222 -0.91 -20.39 -5.93
N GLY A 223 -0.16 -20.03 -4.88
CA GLY A 223 1.27 -19.77 -4.93
C GLY A 223 1.68 -18.56 -5.77
N GLY A 224 0.73 -17.73 -6.22
CA GLY A 224 0.99 -16.54 -7.04
C GLY A 224 1.89 -15.51 -6.32
N CYS A 225 1.68 -15.33 -5.04
CA CYS A 225 2.37 -14.36 -4.19
C CYS A 225 3.68 -14.86 -3.56
N ARG A 226 4.23 -15.99 -4.04
CA ARG A 226 5.48 -16.54 -3.48
C ARG A 226 6.66 -15.61 -3.69
N LEU A 227 7.50 -15.53 -2.67
CA LEU A 227 8.77 -14.80 -2.66
C LEU A 227 9.79 -15.58 -1.83
N THR A 228 11.07 -15.23 -1.94
CA THR A 228 12.14 -15.84 -1.15
C THR A 228 12.52 -14.90 -0.01
N VAL A 229 12.48 -15.42 1.22
CA VAL A 229 12.88 -14.72 2.45
C VAL A 229 13.80 -15.63 3.25
N GLY A 230 15.04 -15.21 3.51
CA GLY A 230 16.03 -16.00 4.21
C GLY A 230 16.36 -17.34 3.53
N GLY A 231 16.25 -17.40 2.19
CA GLY A 231 16.47 -18.63 1.40
C GLY A 231 15.25 -19.57 1.34
N GLU A 232 14.18 -19.27 2.06
CA GLU A 232 12.95 -20.08 2.08
C GLU A 232 11.85 -19.44 1.22
N THR A 233 11.00 -20.28 0.62
CA THR A 233 9.79 -19.82 -0.06
C THR A 233 8.72 -19.46 0.97
N LYS A 234 8.24 -18.21 0.90
CA LYS A 234 7.11 -17.70 1.68
C LYS A 234 5.99 -17.24 0.75
N PHE A 235 4.77 -17.18 1.26
CA PHE A 235 3.60 -16.69 0.54
C PHE A 235 3.11 -15.40 1.19
N ALA A 236 3.25 -14.26 0.51
CA ALA A 236 2.94 -12.94 1.07
C ALA A 236 1.49 -12.85 1.60
N CYS A 237 0.56 -13.61 1.05
CA CYS A 237 -0.83 -13.57 1.47
C CYS A 237 -1.13 -14.28 2.81
N VAL A 238 -0.26 -15.18 3.27
CA VAL A 238 -0.49 -15.95 4.52
C VAL A 238 0.69 -15.88 5.49
N ASP A 239 1.93 -15.70 5.00
CA ASP A 239 3.12 -15.54 5.82
C ASP A 239 3.42 -14.07 6.13
N GLY A 240 2.93 -13.14 5.27
CA GLY A 240 3.12 -11.70 5.33
C GLY A 240 1.78 -10.95 5.36
N PRO A 241 1.71 -9.74 4.76
CA PRO A 241 2.62 -9.19 3.75
C PRO A 241 3.94 -8.60 4.28
N ASP A 242 4.06 -8.44 5.60
CA ASP A 242 5.23 -7.85 6.24
C ASP A 242 6.31 -8.90 6.47
N PHE A 243 7.56 -8.58 6.11
CA PHE A 243 8.72 -9.46 6.24
C PHE A 243 9.96 -8.69 6.73
N ASP A 244 10.92 -9.41 7.29
CA ASP A 244 12.26 -8.87 7.51
C ASP A 244 12.90 -8.52 6.16
N GLY A 245 13.01 -7.22 5.88
CA GLY A 245 13.52 -6.71 4.62
C GLY A 245 14.99 -7.08 4.35
N HIS A 246 15.77 -7.36 5.40
CA HIS A 246 17.14 -7.79 5.24
C HIS A 246 17.28 -9.23 4.71
N LEU A 247 16.20 -10.02 4.77
CA LEU A 247 16.14 -11.41 4.32
C LEU A 247 15.41 -11.59 2.98
N VAL A 248 14.71 -10.55 2.48
CA VAL A 248 13.95 -10.60 1.21
C VAL A 248 14.89 -10.61 0.00
N ASP A 249 14.67 -11.56 -0.93
CA ASP A 249 15.25 -11.52 -2.29
C ASP A 249 14.43 -10.58 -3.17
N PHE A 250 14.74 -9.28 -3.10
CA PHE A 250 14.08 -8.24 -3.89
C PHE A 250 14.24 -8.43 -5.39
N ASP A 251 15.39 -8.94 -5.86
CA ASP A 251 15.65 -9.08 -7.28
C ASP A 251 14.76 -10.16 -7.89
N SER A 252 14.57 -11.27 -7.20
CA SER A 252 13.61 -12.30 -7.58
C SER A 252 12.17 -11.79 -7.53
N ALA A 253 11.79 -11.06 -6.46
CA ALA A 253 10.47 -10.49 -6.30
C ALA A 253 10.13 -9.48 -7.42
N MET A 254 11.05 -8.60 -7.79
CA MET A 254 10.88 -7.64 -8.90
C MET A 254 10.73 -8.34 -10.26
N ARG A 255 11.53 -9.37 -10.55
CA ARG A 255 11.38 -10.17 -11.79
C ARG A 255 10.00 -10.82 -11.87
N ARG A 256 9.52 -11.38 -10.76
CA ARG A 256 8.17 -11.96 -10.69
C ARG A 256 7.07 -10.92 -10.87
N GLY A 257 7.18 -9.76 -10.24
CA GLY A 257 6.23 -8.66 -10.40
C GLY A 257 6.14 -8.10 -11.81
N ALA A 258 7.09 -8.41 -12.68
CA ALA A 258 7.09 -8.00 -14.09
C ALA A 258 6.43 -9.00 -15.06
N MET A 259 6.03 -10.20 -14.59
CA MET A 259 5.62 -11.32 -15.45
C MET A 259 4.42 -11.02 -16.36
N TYR A 260 3.46 -10.21 -15.90
CA TYR A 260 2.21 -9.95 -16.62
C TYR A 260 2.09 -8.53 -17.18
N LYS A 261 3.18 -7.74 -17.19
CA LYS A 261 3.14 -6.34 -17.66
C LYS A 261 2.64 -6.17 -19.10
N ALA A 262 2.93 -7.13 -19.99
CA ALA A 262 2.44 -7.07 -21.36
C ALA A 262 0.92 -7.29 -21.44
N GLN A 263 0.41 -8.26 -20.68
CA GLN A 263 -1.03 -8.57 -20.60
C GLN A 263 -1.80 -7.44 -19.93
N GLU A 264 -1.23 -6.83 -18.88
CA GLU A 264 -1.81 -5.66 -18.19
C GLU A 264 -1.95 -4.47 -19.15
N ARG A 265 -0.92 -4.16 -19.96
CA ARG A 265 -0.98 -3.12 -20.98
C ARG A 265 -2.07 -3.40 -22.03
N ALA A 266 -2.10 -4.61 -22.57
CA ALA A 266 -3.11 -5.01 -23.54
C ALA A 266 -4.55 -4.93 -22.95
N ALA A 267 -4.72 -5.21 -21.65
CA ALA A 267 -6.02 -5.06 -20.99
C ALA A 267 -6.46 -3.60 -20.87
N VAL A 268 -5.52 -2.69 -20.57
CA VAL A 268 -5.79 -1.25 -20.53
C VAL A 268 -6.16 -0.71 -21.92
N GLU A 269 -5.44 -1.11 -22.98
CA GLU A 269 -5.71 -0.74 -24.36
C GLU A 269 -7.11 -1.17 -24.79
N ARG A 270 -7.48 -2.45 -24.59
CA ARG A 270 -8.83 -2.96 -24.87
C ARG A 270 -9.92 -2.20 -24.15
N ARG A 271 -9.70 -1.83 -22.87
CA ARG A 271 -10.66 -1.02 -22.14
C ARG A 271 -10.84 0.37 -22.75
N ALA A 272 -9.75 1.02 -23.15
CA ALA A 272 -9.81 2.35 -23.81
C ALA A 272 -10.57 2.29 -25.13
N GLU A 273 -10.39 1.24 -25.94
CA GLU A 273 -11.12 1.02 -27.19
C GLU A 273 -12.62 0.85 -26.94
N HIS A 274 -13.02 0.04 -25.97
CA HIS A 274 -14.44 -0.13 -25.59
C HIS A 274 -15.07 1.19 -25.15
N CYS A 275 -14.41 1.97 -24.30
CA CYS A 275 -14.91 3.28 -23.89
C CYS A 275 -15.08 4.26 -25.08
N ASN A 276 -14.23 4.16 -26.11
CA ASN A 276 -14.31 5.02 -27.29
C ASN A 276 -15.41 4.60 -28.28
N LEU A 277 -15.73 3.30 -28.37
CA LEU A 277 -16.85 2.79 -29.17
C LEU A 277 -18.18 3.28 -28.64
N PHE A 278 -18.42 3.20 -27.33
CA PHE A 278 -19.65 3.73 -26.72
C PHE A 278 -19.82 5.25 -26.88
N LYS A 279 -18.72 6.03 -26.91
CA LYS A 279 -18.79 7.49 -27.19
C LYS A 279 -19.15 7.82 -28.64
N LYS A 280 -18.97 6.89 -29.60
CA LYS A 280 -19.34 7.08 -31.02
C LYS A 280 -20.79 6.73 -31.32
N GLU A 281 -21.43 5.88 -30.51
CA GLU A 281 -22.83 5.49 -30.67
C GLU A 281 -23.83 6.51 -30.06
N VAL A 282 -23.35 7.44 -29.22
CA VAL A 282 -24.18 8.49 -28.58
C VAL A 282 -24.14 9.84 -29.35
N LYS A 283 -23.62 9.85 -30.57
CA LYS A 283 -23.73 10.96 -31.51
C LYS A 283 -24.65 10.60 -32.68
#